data_6ce7b51973eaa633399937d72b227fbd
#
_entry.id   6ce7b51973eaa633399937d72b227fbd
#
_cell.length_a   1.000
_cell.length_b   1.000
_cell.length_c   1.000
_cell.angle_alpha   90.00
_cell.angle_beta   90.00
_cell.angle_gamma   90.00
#
_symmetry.space_group_name_H-M   'P 1'
#
loop_
_entity.id
_entity.type
_entity.pdbx_description
1 polymer ?
#
loop_
_entity_poly.entity_id
_entity_poly.type
_entity_poly.pdbx_seq_one_letter_code
_entity_poly.pdbx_strand_id
1 'polypeptide(L)'
;MTENSLYTSKEVKLAREFAYTLDDMDSLAMHLKLVRKHSESFLREKLNKVMAIPADQIKKSRAALYIYLISQSDRYGDARH
;
A
#
# COMPACT_ATOMS: atom_id res chain seq x y z
N MET A 1 1.80 21.10 -7.62
CA MET A 1 0.72 21.01 -8.19
C MET A 1 0.61 20.07 -9.25
N THR A 2 1.51 20.05 -10.16
CA THR A 2 1.34 19.24 -11.33
C THR A 2 1.36 17.76 -11.06
N GLU A 3 2.12 17.30 -10.10
CA GLU A 3 2.11 15.87 -9.91
C GLU A 3 0.80 15.39 -9.37
N ASN A 4 0.02 16.24 -8.74
CA ASN A 4 -1.28 15.84 -8.25
C ASN A 4 -2.29 15.72 -9.36
N SER A 5 -2.04 16.31 -10.52
CA SER A 5 -2.99 16.21 -11.62
C SER A 5 -2.99 14.82 -12.22
N LEU A 6 -2.00 13.98 -11.91
CA LEU A 6 -1.95 12.61 -12.40
C LEU A 6 -2.84 11.68 -11.60
N TYR A 7 -3.26 12.10 -10.42
CA TYR A 7 -4.07 11.27 -9.54
C TYR A 7 -5.25 12.05 -9.05
N THR A 8 -6.36 11.37 -8.77
CA THR A 8 -7.54 12.04 -8.24
C THR A 8 -7.29 12.44 -6.79
N SER A 9 -8.11 13.37 -6.28
CA SER A 9 -8.02 13.78 -4.88
C SER A 9 -8.20 12.58 -3.96
N LYS A 10 -9.08 11.67 -4.32
CA LYS A 10 -9.34 10.49 -3.52
C LYS A 10 -8.10 9.60 -3.48
N GLU A 11 -7.45 9.43 -4.62
CA GLU A 11 -6.24 8.61 -4.69
C GLU A 11 -5.13 9.21 -3.85
N VAL A 12 -4.93 10.52 -3.93
CA VAL A 12 -3.90 11.18 -3.14
C VAL A 12 -4.16 11.02 -1.65
N LYS A 13 -5.41 11.23 -1.25
CA LYS A 13 -5.78 11.13 0.15
C LYS A 13 -5.55 9.72 0.68
N LEU A 14 -5.96 8.73 -0.09
CA LEU A 14 -5.83 7.34 0.31
C LEU A 14 -4.36 6.94 0.39
N ALA A 15 -3.56 7.35 -0.59
CA ALA A 15 -2.14 7.03 -0.58
C ALA A 15 -1.44 7.64 0.63
N ARG A 16 -1.81 8.87 0.98
CA ARG A 16 -1.22 9.52 2.14
C ARG A 16 -1.61 8.83 3.43
N GLU A 17 -2.85 8.38 3.51
CA GLU A 17 -3.32 7.65 4.68
C GLU A 17 -2.50 6.38 4.89
N PHE A 18 -2.32 5.61 3.82
CA PHE A 18 -1.57 4.36 3.91
C PHE A 18 -0.10 4.62 4.22
N ALA A 19 0.50 5.60 3.55
CA ALA A 19 1.90 5.94 3.79
C ALA A 19 2.11 6.40 5.23
N TYR A 20 1.20 7.20 5.73
CA TYR A 20 1.30 7.68 7.10
C TYR A 20 1.15 6.53 8.10
N THR A 21 0.15 5.68 7.89
CA THR A 21 -0.11 4.55 8.79
C THR A 21 1.09 3.61 8.85
N LEU A 22 1.76 3.42 7.72
CA LEU A 22 2.92 2.55 7.65
C LEU A 22 4.23 3.26 7.99
N ASP A 23 4.16 4.54 8.34
CA ASP A 23 5.34 5.35 8.60
C ASP A 23 6.29 5.31 7.39
N ASP A 24 5.71 5.52 6.22
CA ASP A 24 6.43 5.36 4.97
C ASP A 24 6.15 6.51 4.02
N MET A 25 6.08 7.74 4.55
CA MET A 25 5.79 8.91 3.72
C MET A 25 6.89 9.16 2.69
N ASP A 26 8.09 8.66 2.94
CA ASP A 26 9.17 8.81 1.97
C ASP A 26 8.87 8.06 0.67
N SER A 27 7.98 7.09 0.72
CA SER A 27 7.61 6.30 -0.46
C SER A 27 6.22 6.65 -0.96
N LEU A 28 5.79 7.88 -0.75
CA LEU A 28 4.43 8.29 -1.13
C LEU A 28 4.16 8.05 -2.61
N ALA A 29 5.16 8.27 -3.47
CA ALA A 29 4.98 8.06 -4.90
C ALA A 29 4.61 6.60 -5.20
N MET A 30 5.20 5.67 -4.48
CA MET A 30 4.86 4.26 -4.64
C MET A 30 3.44 3.99 -4.18
N HIS A 31 3.03 4.58 -3.05
CA HIS A 31 1.68 4.39 -2.54
C HIS A 31 0.65 4.95 -3.50
N LEU A 32 0.97 6.04 -4.19
CA LEU A 32 0.08 6.60 -5.21
C LEU A 32 -0.14 5.60 -6.35
N LYS A 33 0.92 4.94 -6.76
CA LYS A 33 0.80 3.93 -7.80
C LYS A 33 -0.05 2.76 -7.34
N LEU A 34 0.11 2.35 -6.11
CA LEU A 34 -0.64 1.22 -5.57
C LEU A 34 -2.13 1.53 -5.47
N VAL A 35 -2.50 2.73 -5.02
CA VAL A 35 -3.92 3.06 -4.89
C VAL A 35 -4.59 3.18 -6.24
N ARG A 36 -3.83 3.44 -7.29
CA ARG A 36 -4.39 3.47 -8.63
C ARG A 36 -4.53 2.07 -9.21
N LYS A 37 -3.57 1.19 -8.90
CA LYS A 37 -3.55 -0.14 -9.46
C LYS A 37 -4.50 -1.10 -8.78
N HIS A 38 -4.74 -0.93 -7.50
CA HIS A 38 -5.54 -1.88 -6.71
C HIS A 38 -6.73 -1.19 -6.07
N SER A 39 -7.76 -1.97 -5.74
CA SER A 39 -8.92 -1.43 -5.07
C SER A 39 -8.58 -1.08 -3.63
N GLU A 40 -9.35 -0.16 -3.08
CA GLU A 40 -9.16 0.25 -1.69
C GLU A 40 -9.34 -0.94 -0.74
N SER A 41 -10.35 -1.76 -0.96
CA SER A 41 -10.60 -2.87 -0.06
C SER A 41 -9.46 -3.88 -0.07
N PHE A 42 -8.86 -4.12 -1.23
CA PHE A 42 -7.71 -5.01 -1.33
C PHE A 42 -6.54 -4.45 -0.52
N LEU A 43 -6.25 -3.17 -0.69
CA LEU A 43 -5.12 -2.56 0.00
C LEU A 43 -5.36 -2.49 1.51
N ARG A 44 -6.60 -2.20 1.93
CA ARG A 44 -6.90 -2.16 3.36
C ARG A 44 -6.78 -3.53 4.00
N GLU A 45 -7.13 -4.57 3.27
CA GLU A 45 -6.96 -5.92 3.79
C GLU A 45 -5.48 -6.20 4.07
N LYS A 46 -4.61 -5.84 3.12
CA LYS A 46 -3.17 -6.04 3.31
C LYS A 46 -2.63 -5.18 4.43
N LEU A 47 -3.09 -3.94 4.51
CA LEU A 47 -2.68 -3.04 5.57
C LEU A 47 -3.07 -3.61 6.94
N ASN A 48 -4.31 -4.10 7.06
CA ASN A 48 -4.78 -4.64 8.32
C ASN A 48 -3.95 -5.85 8.73
N LYS A 49 -3.56 -6.68 7.76
CA LYS A 49 -2.74 -7.85 8.06
C LYS A 49 -1.40 -7.45 8.65
N VAL A 50 -0.71 -6.46 8.04
CA VAL A 50 0.60 -6.09 8.55
C VAL A 50 0.50 -5.32 9.86
N MET A 51 -0.58 -4.56 10.06
CA MET A 51 -0.74 -3.82 11.30
C MET A 51 -1.09 -4.73 12.47
N ALA A 52 -1.64 -5.91 12.18
CA ALA A 52 -1.99 -6.88 13.22
C ALA A 52 -0.79 -7.68 13.71
N ILE A 53 0.33 -7.65 12.99
CA ILE A 53 1.52 -8.40 13.38
C ILE A 53 2.21 -7.70 14.54
N PRO A 54 2.56 -8.42 15.61
CA PRO A 54 3.27 -7.80 16.72
C PRO A 54 4.58 -7.16 16.25
N ALA A 55 4.93 -6.04 16.86
CA ALA A 55 6.11 -5.29 16.44
C ALA A 55 7.39 -6.10 16.49
N ASP A 56 7.50 -6.99 17.47
CA ASP A 56 8.71 -7.78 17.62
C ASP A 56 8.85 -8.85 16.54
N GLN A 57 7.82 -9.06 15.74
CA GLN A 57 7.88 -10.01 14.64
C GLN A 57 8.13 -9.33 13.29
N ILE A 58 8.24 -8.03 13.29
CA ILE A 58 8.52 -7.28 12.07
C ILE A 58 10.03 -7.19 11.91
N LYS A 59 10.53 -7.80 10.85
CA LYS A 59 11.99 -7.86 10.67
C LYS A 59 12.57 -6.63 10.04
N LYS A 60 11.88 -6.06 9.08
CA LYS A 60 12.37 -4.84 8.44
C LYS A 60 11.44 -3.68 8.76
N SER A 61 10.31 -3.64 8.11
CA SER A 61 9.32 -2.60 8.36
C SER A 61 7.97 -3.13 7.95
N ARG A 62 6.92 -2.52 8.49
CA ARG A 62 5.57 -2.89 8.08
C ARG A 62 5.33 -2.53 6.64
N ALA A 63 5.92 -1.43 6.17
CA ALA A 63 5.78 -1.04 4.78
C ALA A 63 6.38 -2.08 3.86
N ALA A 64 7.56 -2.60 4.19
CA ALA A 64 8.21 -3.62 3.37
C ALA A 64 7.33 -4.88 3.29
N LEU A 65 6.76 -5.29 4.41
CA LEU A 65 5.90 -6.46 4.44
C LEU A 65 4.61 -6.23 3.66
N TYR A 66 4.05 -5.04 3.78
CA TYR A 66 2.85 -4.63 3.05
C TYR A 66 3.09 -4.76 1.54
N ILE A 67 4.22 -4.23 1.07
CA ILE A 67 4.57 -4.30 -0.35
C ILE A 67 4.75 -5.76 -0.78
N TYR A 68 5.38 -6.56 0.07
CA TYR A 68 5.60 -7.96 -0.22
C TYR A 68 4.28 -8.70 -0.39
N LEU A 69 3.31 -8.46 0.50
CA LEU A 69 2.02 -9.12 0.41
C LEU A 69 1.27 -8.71 -0.85
N ILE A 70 1.35 -7.45 -1.23
CA ILE A 70 0.72 -6.99 -2.46
C ILE A 70 1.36 -7.64 -3.67
N SER A 71 2.69 -7.71 -3.68
CA SER A 71 3.42 -8.32 -4.79
C SER A 71 3.09 -9.79 -4.94
N GLN A 72 2.95 -10.49 -3.83
CA GLN A 72 2.57 -11.89 -3.88
C GLN A 72 1.18 -12.06 -4.48
N SER A 73 0.26 -11.22 -4.08
CA SER A 73 -1.11 -11.29 -4.60
C SER A 73 -1.14 -11.01 -6.08
N ASP A 74 -0.34 -10.05 -6.55
CA ASP A 74 -0.25 -9.77 -7.97
C ASP A 74 0.21 -10.99 -8.72
N ARG A 75 1.21 -11.67 -8.17
CA ARG A 75 1.79 -12.82 -8.84
C ARG A 75 0.84 -14.00 -8.93
N TYR A 76 0.17 -14.31 -7.81
CA TYR A 76 -0.69 -15.48 -7.79
C TYR A 76 -2.14 -15.19 -8.13
N GLY A 77 -2.62 -14.04 -7.74
CA GLY A 77 -4.00 -13.66 -8.03
C GLY A 77 -4.27 -13.57 -9.51
N ASP A 78 -3.34 -12.98 -10.24
CA ASP A 78 -3.51 -12.81 -11.67
C ASP A 78 -3.47 -14.12 -12.41
N ALA A 79 -2.75 -15.08 -11.88
CA ALA A 79 -2.59 -16.36 -12.57
C ALA A 79 -3.92 -17.10 -12.70
N ARG A 80 -4.86 -16.77 -11.85
CA ARG A 80 -6.13 -17.46 -11.87
C ARG A 80 -7.10 -16.89 -12.87
N HIS A 81 -6.78 -15.74 -13.38
CA HIS A 81 -7.66 -15.10 -14.33
C HIS A 81 -7.22 -15.31 -15.73
#